data_040dddd70cd753918e83218333aa5c90
#
_entry.id   040dddd70cd753918e83218333aa5c90
#
_cell.length_a   1.000
_cell.length_b   1.000
_cell.length_c   1.000
_cell.angle_alpha   90.00
_cell.angle_beta   90.00
_cell.angle_gamma   90.00
#
_symmetry.space_group_name_H-M   'P 1'
#
loop_
_entity.id
_entity.type
_entity.pdbx_description
1 polymer ?
#
loop_
_entity_poly.entity_id
_entity_poly.type
_entity_poly.pdbx_seq_one_letter_code
_entity_poly.pdbx_strand_id
1 'polypeptide(L)'
;MRIDHSIILTVHNKGWLIDKVIQNIYKNTVGSYELIVILDGCTDNSEEVVLENVHRDATILYAANVFETTANNIGLRRATGEKVIIVQDDMVITEEAWNKRLQKPFDRFDDVFAVTARMSHNWIFNPNTQHLGMKENLDTCWCDIVDHVDHAGKTHGLTRDIFAVRCSVNRGPLMIDHSDLEKLNYLDEAFAPQDMDDHDLCYRAFKELGKIVGSYWIDYESQDSWGGTRVDGSPAPWLLKSHHKIQKYFMNVIKTS
;
A
#
# COMPACT_ATOMS: atom_id res chain seq x y z
N MET A 1 25.89 -8.85 1.63
CA MET A 1 25.06 -8.98 2.83
C MET A 1 23.62 -9.11 2.36
N ARG A 2 22.83 -10.01 2.90
CA ARG A 2 21.42 -10.19 2.47
C ARG A 2 20.60 -9.04 3.03
N ILE A 3 19.76 -8.42 2.23
CA ILE A 3 18.84 -7.35 2.67
C ILE A 3 17.53 -7.99 3.13
N ASP A 4 17.09 -7.68 4.35
CA ASP A 4 15.83 -8.19 4.90
C ASP A 4 14.64 -7.47 4.25
N HIS A 5 14.72 -6.12 4.17
CA HIS A 5 13.60 -5.29 3.73
C HIS A 5 14.04 -4.26 2.69
N SER A 6 13.27 -4.13 1.60
CA SER A 6 13.35 -2.97 0.69
C SER A 6 12.16 -2.06 0.96
N ILE A 7 12.42 -0.82 1.39
CA ILE A 7 11.39 0.19 1.64
C ILE A 7 11.25 1.03 0.38
N ILE A 8 10.06 1.04 -0.21
CA ILE A 8 9.71 1.76 -1.43
C ILE A 8 8.91 3.00 -1.04
N LEU A 9 9.44 4.18 -1.32
CA LEU A 9 8.81 5.46 -0.99
C LEU A 9 8.59 6.25 -2.29
N THR A 10 7.35 6.34 -2.74
CA THR A 10 6.98 7.17 -3.89
C THR A 10 6.61 8.56 -3.41
N VAL A 11 7.21 9.59 -4.01
CA VAL A 11 7.06 11.00 -3.61
C VAL A 11 6.52 11.82 -4.78
N HIS A 12 5.47 12.61 -4.52
CA HIS A 12 4.96 13.60 -5.47
C HIS A 12 4.50 14.88 -4.77
N ASN A 13 5.24 15.99 -4.96
CA ASN A 13 4.91 17.32 -4.42
C ASN A 13 4.63 17.31 -2.91
N LYS A 14 5.60 16.83 -2.13
CA LYS A 14 5.51 16.63 -0.69
C LYS A 14 6.65 17.34 0.09
N GLY A 15 7.25 18.36 -0.51
CA GLY A 15 8.42 19.04 0.07
C GLY A 15 8.23 19.55 1.50
N TRP A 16 7.00 19.85 1.90
CA TRP A 16 6.67 20.32 3.24
C TRP A 16 6.55 19.22 4.32
N LEU A 17 6.58 17.92 3.94
CA LEU A 17 6.38 16.79 4.84
C LEU A 17 7.43 15.69 4.70
N ILE A 18 8.03 15.54 3.52
CA ILE A 18 8.82 14.37 3.16
C ILE A 18 10.08 14.20 4.02
N ASP A 19 10.64 15.29 4.55
CA ASP A 19 11.73 15.25 5.53
C ASP A 19 11.34 14.46 6.78
N LYS A 20 10.15 14.77 7.34
CA LYS A 20 9.61 14.06 8.51
C LYS A 20 9.37 12.57 8.21
N VAL A 21 8.86 12.24 7.03
CA VAL A 21 8.64 10.85 6.61
C VAL A 21 9.96 10.09 6.55
N ILE A 22 10.97 10.61 5.84
CA ILE A 22 12.28 9.99 5.68
C ILE A 22 13.01 9.83 7.03
N GLN A 23 13.05 10.88 7.83
CA GLN A 23 13.70 10.83 9.15
C GLN A 23 13.06 9.78 10.07
N ASN A 24 11.73 9.64 10.05
CA ASN A 24 11.05 8.62 10.86
C ASN A 24 11.26 7.20 10.30
N ILE A 25 11.37 7.01 8.99
CA ILE A 25 11.79 5.73 8.40
C ILE A 25 13.17 5.35 8.95
N TYR A 26 14.17 6.21 8.85
CA TYR A 26 15.51 5.92 9.35
C TYR A 26 15.57 5.70 10.86
N LYS A 27 14.88 6.55 11.62
CA LYS A 27 14.86 6.47 13.09
C LYS A 27 14.26 5.16 13.61
N ASN A 28 13.21 4.68 12.96
CA ASN A 28 12.36 3.62 13.50
C ASN A 28 12.54 2.26 12.80
N THR A 29 13.30 2.19 11.70
CA THR A 29 13.59 0.93 11.00
C THR A 29 14.84 0.26 11.57
N VAL A 30 14.78 -1.05 11.78
CA VAL A 30 15.89 -1.84 12.34
C VAL A 30 16.27 -3.01 11.44
N GLY A 31 17.52 -3.50 11.60
CA GLY A 31 18.04 -4.63 10.81
C GLY A 31 18.64 -4.22 9.47
N SER A 32 18.73 -5.15 8.54
CA SER A 32 19.30 -4.90 7.21
C SER A 32 18.19 -4.45 6.26
N TYR A 33 18.26 -3.22 5.78
CA TYR A 33 17.27 -2.69 4.83
C TYR A 33 17.91 -1.74 3.81
N GLU A 34 17.23 -1.50 2.72
CA GLU A 34 17.49 -0.46 1.75
C GLU A 34 16.29 0.48 1.62
N LEU A 35 16.54 1.74 1.35
CA LEU A 35 15.52 2.73 1.02
C LEU A 35 15.62 3.08 -0.46
N ILE A 36 14.51 2.91 -1.18
CA ILE A 36 14.36 3.26 -2.59
C ILE A 36 13.29 4.34 -2.69
N VAL A 37 13.70 5.54 -3.08
CA VAL A 37 12.81 6.69 -3.24
C VAL A 37 12.55 6.93 -4.71
N ILE A 38 11.28 7.06 -5.09
CA ILE A 38 10.86 7.38 -6.45
C ILE A 38 10.31 8.81 -6.46
N LEU A 39 11.03 9.73 -7.07
CA LEU A 39 10.59 11.11 -7.34
C LEU A 39 9.74 11.11 -8.60
N ASP A 40 8.41 11.15 -8.44
CA ASP A 40 7.49 11.01 -9.57
C ASP A 40 6.93 12.36 -10.02
N GLY A 41 7.69 13.03 -10.89
CA GLY A 41 7.29 14.28 -11.53
C GLY A 41 7.08 15.42 -10.54
N CYS A 42 7.90 15.53 -9.49
CA CYS A 42 7.86 16.62 -8.53
C CYS A 42 8.12 17.98 -9.22
N THR A 43 7.32 18.97 -8.87
CA THR A 43 7.44 20.36 -9.38
C THR A 43 7.66 21.39 -8.26
N ASP A 44 7.60 20.93 -7.00
CA ASP A 44 7.94 21.69 -5.81
C ASP A 44 9.39 21.39 -5.36
N ASN A 45 9.76 21.75 -4.12
CA ASN A 45 11.06 21.48 -3.56
C ASN A 45 11.25 20.06 -3.00
N SER A 46 10.35 19.11 -3.31
CA SER A 46 10.42 17.72 -2.80
C SER A 46 11.75 17.05 -3.12
N GLU A 47 12.28 17.21 -4.34
CA GLU A 47 13.56 16.64 -4.73
C GLU A 47 14.72 17.14 -3.85
N GLU A 48 14.81 18.45 -3.65
CA GLU A 48 15.83 19.08 -2.81
C GLU A 48 15.76 18.51 -1.38
N VAL A 49 14.56 18.49 -0.79
CA VAL A 49 14.34 17.98 0.56
C VAL A 49 14.67 16.49 0.67
N VAL A 50 14.31 15.67 -0.32
CA VAL A 50 14.67 14.24 -0.35
C VAL A 50 16.18 14.08 -0.37
N LEU A 51 16.89 14.76 -1.28
CA LEU A 51 18.34 14.64 -1.43
C LEU A 51 19.13 15.09 -0.18
N GLU A 52 18.59 16.05 0.56
CA GLU A 52 19.18 16.52 1.83
C GLU A 52 18.95 15.55 3.01
N ASN A 53 17.90 14.74 2.98
CA ASN A 53 17.49 13.90 4.10
C ASN A 53 17.77 12.41 3.93
N VAL A 54 18.08 11.93 2.72
CA VAL A 54 18.43 10.51 2.51
C VAL A 54 19.88 10.22 2.82
N HIS A 55 20.16 9.02 3.31
CA HIS A 55 21.54 8.54 3.46
C HIS A 55 22.15 8.23 2.09
N ARG A 56 23.51 8.19 2.02
CA ARG A 56 24.25 7.99 0.76
C ARG A 56 24.00 6.64 0.08
N ASP A 57 23.56 5.66 0.81
CA ASP A 57 23.22 4.32 0.34
C ASP A 57 21.77 4.16 -0.13
N ALA A 58 20.94 5.22 0.01
CA ALA A 58 19.62 5.22 -0.58
C ALA A 58 19.67 5.24 -2.12
N THR A 59 18.74 4.52 -2.73
CA THR A 59 18.56 4.55 -4.19
C THR A 59 17.51 5.59 -4.54
N ILE A 60 17.86 6.58 -5.37
CA ILE A 60 16.94 7.58 -5.89
C ILE A 60 16.62 7.26 -7.35
N LEU A 61 15.34 7.16 -7.66
CA LEU A 61 14.82 6.94 -9.00
C LEU A 61 13.89 8.10 -9.41
N TYR A 62 13.84 8.38 -10.69
CA TYR A 62 13.02 9.45 -11.25
C TYR A 62 11.96 8.87 -12.17
N ALA A 63 10.74 9.35 -12.04
CA ALA A 63 9.63 9.02 -12.92
C ALA A 63 8.97 10.30 -13.45
N ALA A 64 8.31 10.20 -14.59
CA ALA A 64 7.78 11.36 -15.30
C ALA A 64 6.26 11.54 -15.04
N ASN A 65 5.88 11.66 -13.75
CA ASN A 65 4.49 11.76 -13.31
C ASN A 65 3.63 10.58 -13.79
N VAL A 66 4.12 9.36 -13.51
CA VAL A 66 3.47 8.10 -13.93
C VAL A 66 2.44 7.59 -12.93
N PHE A 67 2.31 8.25 -11.79
CA PHE A 67 1.41 7.95 -10.68
C PHE A 67 1.74 6.65 -9.91
N GLU A 68 0.91 6.36 -8.92
CA GLU A 68 1.21 5.39 -7.86
C GLU A 68 1.51 3.98 -8.37
N THR A 69 0.65 3.40 -9.20
CA THR A 69 0.81 2.00 -9.64
C THR A 69 2.14 1.80 -10.37
N THR A 70 2.44 2.63 -11.36
CA THR A 70 3.67 2.52 -12.15
C THR A 70 4.89 2.96 -11.34
N ALA A 71 4.78 4.03 -10.54
CA ALA A 71 5.89 4.50 -9.70
C ALA A 71 6.28 3.45 -8.65
N ASN A 72 5.31 2.81 -7.99
CA ASN A 72 5.59 1.71 -7.07
C ASN A 72 6.27 0.54 -7.80
N ASN A 73 5.81 0.15 -9.00
CA ASN A 73 6.45 -0.91 -9.76
C ASN A 73 7.90 -0.60 -10.14
N ILE A 74 8.24 0.65 -10.44
CA ILE A 74 9.64 1.07 -10.68
C ILE A 74 10.50 0.75 -9.45
N GLY A 75 10.04 1.10 -8.25
CA GLY A 75 10.73 0.80 -7.00
C GLY A 75 10.76 -0.70 -6.68
N LEU A 76 9.64 -1.38 -6.79
CA LEU A 76 9.50 -2.81 -6.52
C LEU A 76 10.42 -3.68 -7.38
N ARG A 77 10.55 -3.36 -8.67
CA ARG A 77 11.49 -4.06 -9.59
C ARG A 77 12.95 -3.79 -9.29
N ARG A 78 13.28 -2.73 -8.56
CA ARG A 78 14.64 -2.39 -8.15
C ARG A 78 15.04 -3.01 -6.81
N ALA A 79 14.06 -3.43 -6.03
CA ALA A 79 14.22 -4.00 -4.70
C ALA A 79 15.06 -5.30 -4.71
N THR A 80 15.80 -5.51 -3.61
CA THR A 80 16.63 -6.71 -3.42
C THR A 80 16.36 -7.43 -2.10
N GLY A 81 15.51 -6.85 -1.24
CA GLY A 81 15.14 -7.41 0.06
C GLY A 81 14.23 -8.63 -0.03
N GLU A 82 14.23 -9.44 1.00
CA GLU A 82 13.34 -10.61 1.11
C GLU A 82 11.86 -10.20 1.20
N LYS A 83 11.60 -9.08 1.82
CA LYS A 83 10.30 -8.43 1.87
C LYS A 83 10.42 -7.04 1.27
N VAL A 84 9.41 -6.63 0.54
CA VAL A 84 9.28 -5.26 0.06
C VAL A 84 8.20 -4.55 0.86
N ILE A 85 8.39 -3.26 1.14
CA ILE A 85 7.43 -2.47 1.94
C ILE A 85 7.13 -1.18 1.19
N ILE A 86 5.90 -1.03 0.72
CA ILE A 86 5.43 0.21 0.12
C ILE A 86 5.01 1.17 1.24
N VAL A 87 5.62 2.35 1.28
CA VAL A 87 5.29 3.45 2.20
C VAL A 87 4.84 4.65 1.36
N GLN A 88 3.76 5.30 1.79
CA GLN A 88 3.26 6.51 1.15
C GLN A 88 3.93 7.77 1.73
N ASP A 89 4.04 8.83 0.93
CA ASP A 89 4.70 10.11 1.29
C ASP A 89 3.89 10.98 2.27
N ASP A 90 2.73 10.51 2.68
CA ASP A 90 1.84 11.12 3.68
C ASP A 90 1.70 10.29 4.96
N MET A 91 2.63 9.37 5.20
CA MET A 91 2.64 8.51 6.39
C MET A 91 3.92 8.65 7.18
N VAL A 92 3.80 9.12 8.41
CA VAL A 92 4.92 9.24 9.35
C VAL A 92 4.87 8.08 10.33
N ILE A 93 5.78 7.13 10.18
CA ILE A 93 5.85 5.93 11.04
C ILE A 93 6.48 6.31 12.37
N THR A 94 5.76 6.10 13.47
CA THR A 94 6.18 6.50 14.80
C THR A 94 6.62 5.35 15.70
N GLU A 95 6.31 4.10 15.32
CA GLU A 95 6.67 2.91 16.10
C GLU A 95 8.12 2.46 15.82
N GLU A 96 8.91 2.29 16.89
CA GLU A 96 10.24 1.69 16.80
C GLU A 96 10.19 0.23 16.36
N ALA A 97 11.12 -0.19 15.50
CA ALA A 97 11.18 -1.54 14.92
C ALA A 97 9.89 -1.97 14.18
N TRP A 98 9.15 -1.02 13.65
CA TRP A 98 7.90 -1.24 12.92
C TRP A 98 7.99 -2.30 11.82
N ASN A 99 9.11 -2.33 11.09
CA ASN A 99 9.35 -3.29 10.02
C ASN A 99 9.40 -4.73 10.54
N LYS A 100 10.07 -4.96 11.67
CA LYS A 100 10.08 -6.29 12.33
C LYS A 100 8.73 -6.62 12.96
N ARG A 101 7.99 -5.61 13.43
CA ARG A 101 6.64 -5.83 13.90
C ARG A 101 5.69 -6.23 12.77
N LEU A 102 5.72 -5.53 11.64
CA LEU A 102 4.89 -5.84 10.48
C LEU A 102 5.24 -7.20 9.85
N GLN A 103 6.45 -7.70 10.07
CA GLN A 103 6.90 -9.02 9.63
C GLN A 103 6.32 -10.17 10.46
N LYS A 104 5.87 -9.96 11.70
CA LYS A 104 5.42 -11.04 12.61
C LYS A 104 4.38 -12.01 12.01
N PRO A 105 3.38 -11.58 11.23
CA PRO A 105 2.48 -12.53 10.57
C PRO A 105 3.19 -13.49 9.62
N PHE A 106 4.18 -13.04 8.86
CA PHE A 106 4.99 -13.89 7.98
C PHE A 106 5.84 -14.91 8.76
N ASP A 107 6.35 -14.51 9.93
CA ASP A 107 7.15 -15.40 10.78
C ASP A 107 6.29 -16.50 11.43
N ARG A 108 4.98 -16.30 11.52
CA ARG A 108 4.04 -17.20 12.19
C ARG A 108 3.26 -18.10 11.24
N PHE A 109 3.02 -17.64 10.02
CA PHE A 109 2.17 -18.32 9.03
C PHE A 109 2.89 -18.36 7.68
N ASP A 110 3.03 -19.56 7.11
CA ASP A 110 3.76 -19.80 5.85
C ASP A 110 2.98 -19.35 4.60
N ASP A 111 1.68 -19.10 4.76
CA ASP A 111 0.77 -18.74 3.67
C ASP A 111 0.48 -17.23 3.58
N VAL A 112 1.17 -16.38 4.33
CA VAL A 112 1.00 -14.93 4.25
C VAL A 112 1.71 -14.38 3.01
N PHE A 113 0.96 -13.63 2.20
CA PHE A 113 1.47 -12.89 1.05
C PHE A 113 1.77 -11.43 1.38
N ALA A 114 0.80 -10.73 2.00
CA ALA A 114 0.94 -9.31 2.29
C ALA A 114 0.28 -8.92 3.62
N VAL A 115 0.90 -7.95 4.30
CA VAL A 115 0.44 -7.39 5.57
C VAL A 115 0.44 -5.87 5.50
N THR A 116 -0.70 -5.26 5.73
CA THR A 116 -0.83 -3.79 5.84
C THR A 116 -0.98 -3.35 7.29
N ALA A 117 -0.52 -2.16 7.60
CA ALA A 117 -0.89 -1.48 8.85
C ALA A 117 -2.09 -0.54 8.69
N ARG A 118 -2.61 -0.39 7.49
CA ARG A 118 -3.72 0.50 7.17
C ARG A 118 -5.04 -0.27 7.06
N MET A 119 -5.77 -0.05 6.01
CA MET A 119 -7.11 -0.56 5.77
C MET A 119 -7.10 -1.91 5.06
N SER A 120 -8.00 -2.79 5.45
CA SER A 120 -8.23 -4.06 4.79
C SER A 120 -9.71 -4.37 4.69
N HIS A 121 -10.10 -5.21 3.73
CA HIS A 121 -11.49 -5.42 3.38
C HIS A 121 -11.82 -6.89 3.16
N ASN A 122 -13.03 -7.28 3.55
CA ASN A 122 -13.68 -8.48 3.04
C ASN A 122 -14.71 -8.10 1.98
N TRP A 123 -14.59 -8.70 0.82
CA TRP A 123 -15.55 -8.55 -0.26
C TRP A 123 -16.63 -9.62 -0.12
N ILE A 124 -17.86 -9.22 0.18
CA ILE A 124 -19.02 -10.10 0.15
C ILE A 124 -20.02 -9.56 -0.86
N PHE A 125 -20.36 -10.39 -1.82
CA PHE A 125 -21.47 -10.11 -2.71
C PHE A 125 -22.76 -10.54 -2.04
N ASN A 126 -23.46 -9.57 -1.40
CA ASN A 126 -24.78 -9.80 -0.82
C ASN A 126 -25.65 -8.56 -1.06
N PRO A 127 -26.65 -8.64 -1.93
CA PRO A 127 -27.55 -7.51 -2.21
C PRO A 127 -28.36 -7.06 -0.99
N ASN A 128 -28.41 -7.84 0.08
CA ASN A 128 -29.16 -7.52 1.30
C ASN A 128 -28.30 -6.83 2.38
N THR A 129 -27.04 -6.52 2.14
CA THR A 129 -26.13 -5.88 3.12
C THR A 129 -26.11 -4.35 3.03
N GLN A 130 -27.12 -3.73 2.48
CA GLN A 130 -27.26 -2.27 2.34
C GLN A 130 -27.10 -1.50 3.66
N HIS A 131 -27.45 -2.11 4.78
CA HIS A 131 -27.30 -1.53 6.12
C HIS A 131 -25.86 -1.24 6.55
N LEU A 132 -24.86 -1.75 5.82
CA LEU A 132 -23.44 -1.50 6.09
C LEU A 132 -22.87 -0.33 5.27
N GLY A 133 -23.72 0.56 4.78
CA GLY A 133 -23.30 1.70 3.95
C GLY A 133 -22.98 1.36 2.50
N MET A 134 -23.25 0.13 2.09
CA MET A 134 -23.12 -0.29 0.69
C MET A 134 -24.21 0.31 -0.17
N LYS A 135 -23.85 0.75 -1.35
CA LYS A 135 -24.81 1.18 -2.35
C LYS A 135 -25.62 -0.04 -2.81
N GLU A 136 -26.88 0.17 -3.16
CA GLU A 136 -27.79 -0.85 -3.75
C GLU A 136 -27.27 -1.43 -5.07
N ASN A 137 -26.09 -1.07 -5.45
CA ASN A 137 -25.45 -1.43 -6.69
C ASN A 137 -24.64 -2.71 -6.45
N LEU A 138 -24.93 -3.74 -7.22
CA LEU A 138 -24.21 -5.00 -7.25
C LEU A 138 -22.71 -4.86 -7.56
N ASP A 139 -22.26 -3.67 -7.91
CA ASP A 139 -20.91 -3.35 -8.27
C ASP A 139 -20.02 -3.01 -7.07
N THR A 140 -20.60 -2.88 -5.86
CA THR A 140 -19.85 -2.58 -4.64
C THR A 140 -20.26 -3.50 -3.51
N CYS A 141 -19.37 -4.37 -3.10
CA CYS A 141 -19.63 -5.36 -2.07
C CYS A 141 -18.59 -5.26 -0.95
N TRP A 142 -18.89 -4.43 0.02
CA TRP A 142 -18.13 -4.37 1.26
C TRP A 142 -18.91 -5.06 2.35
N CYS A 143 -18.31 -5.93 3.10
CA CYS A 143 -18.99 -6.44 4.28
C CYS A 143 -18.31 -6.09 5.57
N ASP A 144 -17.02 -5.88 5.52
CA ASP A 144 -16.23 -5.70 6.72
C ASP A 144 -14.98 -4.91 6.38
N ILE A 145 -14.78 -3.79 7.07
CA ILE A 145 -13.61 -2.94 6.94
C ILE A 145 -12.89 -2.97 8.27
N VAL A 146 -11.63 -3.33 8.25
CA VAL A 146 -10.73 -3.14 9.38
C VAL A 146 -9.73 -2.07 8.98
N ASP A 147 -9.75 -0.98 9.70
CA ASP A 147 -8.78 0.09 9.57
C ASP A 147 -8.06 0.26 10.88
N HIS A 148 -6.76 0.45 10.84
CA HIS A 148 -5.96 0.73 12.02
C HIS A 148 -6.35 2.08 12.62
N VAL A 149 -6.29 3.11 11.80
CA VAL A 149 -6.64 4.48 12.16
C VAL A 149 -7.31 5.11 10.95
N ASP A 150 -8.52 5.63 11.11
CA ASP A 150 -9.09 6.46 10.08
C ASP A 150 -8.35 7.80 10.01
N HIS A 151 -8.56 8.54 8.96
CA HIS A 151 -7.95 9.85 8.77
C HIS A 151 -8.32 10.88 9.88
N ALA A 152 -9.31 10.57 10.71
CA ALA A 152 -9.66 11.35 11.90
C ALA A 152 -8.96 10.82 13.18
N GLY A 153 -8.08 9.83 13.06
CA GLY A 153 -7.35 9.25 14.19
C GLY A 153 -8.16 8.22 15.00
N LYS A 154 -9.27 7.71 14.47
CA LYS A 154 -10.08 6.69 15.13
C LYS A 154 -9.68 5.30 14.66
N THR A 155 -9.61 4.35 15.59
CA THR A 155 -9.37 2.94 15.28
C THR A 155 -10.67 2.24 14.89
N HIS A 156 -10.60 1.39 13.87
CA HIS A 156 -11.73 0.62 13.36
C HIS A 156 -11.54 -0.88 13.59
N GLY A 157 -11.63 -1.29 14.85
CA GLY A 157 -11.75 -2.70 15.23
C GLY A 157 -10.48 -3.55 15.16
N LEU A 158 -9.34 -3.01 14.70
CA LEU A 158 -8.08 -3.75 14.74
C LEU A 158 -7.50 -3.71 16.16
N THR A 159 -7.33 -4.88 16.75
CA THR A 159 -6.69 -5.03 18.06
C THR A 159 -5.19 -5.24 17.89
N ARG A 160 -4.39 -4.59 18.73
CA ARG A 160 -2.93 -4.77 18.75
C ARG A 160 -2.59 -6.26 18.96
N ASP A 161 -1.60 -6.75 18.21
CA ASP A 161 -1.13 -8.15 18.22
C ASP A 161 -2.10 -9.19 17.60
N ILE A 162 -3.16 -8.75 16.93
CA ILE A 162 -4.02 -9.62 16.14
C ILE A 162 -3.75 -9.39 14.66
N PHE A 163 -3.49 -10.47 13.92
CA PHE A 163 -3.46 -10.46 12.47
C PHE A 163 -4.88 -10.67 11.94
N ALA A 164 -5.48 -9.63 11.40
CA ALA A 164 -6.83 -9.68 10.85
C ALA A 164 -6.78 -10.07 9.37
N VAL A 165 -7.01 -11.35 9.09
CA VAL A 165 -7.06 -11.87 7.70
C VAL A 165 -8.26 -11.29 6.97
N ARG A 166 -8.04 -10.81 5.73
CA ARG A 166 -9.06 -10.19 4.86
C ARG A 166 -8.86 -10.61 3.40
N CYS A 167 -9.83 -10.32 2.56
CA CYS A 167 -9.74 -10.61 1.13
C CYS A 167 -8.78 -9.68 0.41
N SER A 168 -8.65 -8.45 0.87
CA SER A 168 -7.75 -7.45 0.28
C SER A 168 -7.24 -6.45 1.32
N VAL A 169 -6.12 -5.81 1.00
CA VAL A 169 -5.46 -4.80 1.82
C VAL A 169 -5.09 -3.59 0.97
N ASN A 170 -5.04 -2.41 1.60
CA ASN A 170 -4.58 -1.19 0.96
C ASN A 170 -3.11 -0.92 1.29
N ARG A 171 -2.46 -0.15 0.43
CA ARG A 171 -1.10 0.35 0.66
C ARG A 171 -1.03 1.27 1.89
N GLY A 172 0.16 1.33 2.48
CA GLY A 172 0.59 2.34 3.40
C GLY A 172 0.55 2.03 4.88
N PRO A 173 1.62 1.51 5.46
CA PRO A 173 2.66 0.71 4.83
C PRO A 173 2.15 -0.69 4.52
N LEU A 174 2.56 -1.23 3.39
CA LEU A 174 2.19 -2.57 2.93
C LEU A 174 3.45 -3.41 2.74
N MET A 175 3.66 -4.41 3.58
CA MET A 175 4.74 -5.40 3.44
C MET A 175 4.26 -6.58 2.60
N ILE A 176 5.08 -7.01 1.64
CA ILE A 176 4.78 -8.09 0.69
C ILE A 176 5.96 -9.07 0.64
N ASP A 177 5.70 -10.36 0.52
CA ASP A 177 6.73 -11.34 0.18
C ASP A 177 7.27 -11.07 -1.22
N HIS A 178 8.56 -10.75 -1.32
CA HIS A 178 9.16 -10.34 -2.60
C HIS A 178 9.16 -11.46 -3.64
N SER A 179 9.46 -12.69 -3.22
CA SER A 179 9.52 -13.83 -4.14
C SER A 179 8.15 -14.18 -4.72
N ASP A 180 7.09 -14.03 -3.93
CA ASP A 180 5.72 -14.24 -4.39
C ASP A 180 5.22 -13.07 -5.26
N LEU A 181 5.64 -11.85 -4.94
CA LEU A 181 5.36 -10.67 -5.76
C LEU A 181 5.98 -10.80 -7.17
N GLU A 182 7.21 -11.29 -7.27
CA GLU A 182 7.87 -11.58 -8.56
C GLU A 182 7.09 -12.60 -9.38
N LYS A 183 6.62 -13.69 -8.76
CA LYS A 183 5.78 -14.72 -9.43
C LYS A 183 4.50 -14.12 -10.01
N LEU A 184 3.91 -13.15 -9.31
CA LEU A 184 2.71 -12.44 -9.74
C LEU A 184 2.98 -11.30 -10.73
N ASN A 185 4.25 -11.09 -11.12
CA ASN A 185 4.65 -9.99 -12.02
C ASN A 185 4.26 -8.59 -11.52
N TYR A 186 4.33 -8.37 -10.21
CA TYR A 186 4.10 -7.08 -9.53
C TYR A 186 2.65 -6.56 -9.62
N LEU A 187 2.45 -5.24 -9.46
CA LEU A 187 1.16 -4.59 -9.64
C LEU A 187 0.78 -4.59 -11.14
N ASP A 188 -0.48 -4.89 -11.46
CA ASP A 188 -0.97 -4.78 -12.85
C ASP A 188 -1.14 -3.32 -13.26
N GLU A 189 -0.24 -2.84 -14.12
CA GLU A 189 -0.27 -1.46 -14.63
C GLU A 189 -1.50 -1.17 -15.52
N ALA A 190 -2.31 -2.16 -15.82
CA ALA A 190 -3.61 -1.93 -16.42
C ALA A 190 -4.59 -1.23 -15.45
N PHE A 191 -4.28 -1.20 -14.14
CA PHE A 191 -4.98 -0.39 -13.14
C PHE A 191 -4.38 1.00 -12.96
N ALA A 192 -3.26 1.31 -13.64
CA ALA A 192 -2.70 2.65 -13.58
C ALA A 192 -3.75 3.71 -14.00
N PRO A 193 -3.71 4.90 -13.43
CA PRO A 193 -2.61 5.47 -12.64
C PRO A 193 -2.58 5.06 -11.17
N GLN A 194 -3.70 4.69 -10.58
CA GLN A 194 -3.87 4.26 -9.20
C GLN A 194 -5.25 3.63 -9.02
N ASP A 195 -5.50 3.09 -7.82
CA ASP A 195 -6.77 2.54 -7.37
C ASP A 195 -6.98 1.06 -7.75
N MET A 196 -7.19 0.23 -6.74
CA MET A 196 -7.51 -1.20 -6.79
C MET A 196 -6.43 -2.14 -7.37
N ASP A 197 -5.27 -1.65 -7.73
CA ASP A 197 -4.13 -2.46 -8.12
C ASP A 197 -3.61 -3.36 -6.96
N ASP A 198 -3.71 -2.85 -5.72
CA ASP A 198 -3.45 -3.62 -4.50
C ASP A 198 -4.52 -4.71 -4.26
N HIS A 199 -5.79 -4.43 -4.54
CA HIS A 199 -6.87 -5.42 -4.44
C HIS A 199 -6.74 -6.52 -5.51
N ASP A 200 -6.40 -6.16 -6.74
CA ASP A 200 -6.08 -7.10 -7.80
C ASP A 200 -4.91 -8.00 -7.41
N LEU A 201 -3.85 -7.40 -6.87
CA LEU A 201 -2.68 -8.15 -6.41
C LEU A 201 -3.05 -9.17 -5.31
N CYS A 202 -3.87 -8.77 -4.34
CA CYS A 202 -4.36 -9.67 -3.29
C CYS A 202 -5.18 -10.83 -3.86
N TYR A 203 -6.05 -10.54 -4.84
CA TYR A 203 -6.83 -11.58 -5.50
C TYR A 203 -5.95 -12.57 -6.27
N ARG A 204 -4.96 -12.09 -7.02
CA ARG A 204 -4.01 -12.97 -7.73
C ARG A 204 -3.19 -13.81 -6.75
N ALA A 205 -2.75 -13.24 -5.63
CA ALA A 205 -2.05 -13.97 -4.58
C ALA A 205 -2.89 -15.13 -4.02
N PHE A 206 -4.16 -14.88 -3.74
CA PHE A 206 -5.09 -15.94 -3.31
C PHE A 206 -5.34 -16.97 -4.40
N LYS A 207 -5.64 -16.54 -5.62
CA LYS A 207 -6.06 -17.42 -6.72
C LYS A 207 -4.93 -18.29 -7.27
N GLU A 208 -3.74 -17.71 -7.42
CA GLU A 208 -2.61 -18.35 -8.10
C GLU A 208 -1.65 -19.03 -7.11
N LEU A 209 -1.52 -18.47 -5.90
CA LEU A 209 -0.55 -18.94 -4.91
C LEU A 209 -1.21 -19.56 -3.66
N GLY A 210 -2.53 -19.45 -3.49
CA GLY A 210 -3.23 -19.91 -2.29
C GLY A 210 -2.84 -19.12 -1.03
N LYS A 211 -2.36 -17.89 -1.18
CA LYS A 211 -1.84 -17.07 -0.10
C LYS A 211 -2.90 -16.12 0.47
N ILE A 212 -2.72 -15.72 1.73
CA ILE A 212 -3.61 -14.82 2.47
C ILE A 212 -2.98 -13.44 2.67
N VAL A 213 -3.83 -12.45 2.90
CA VAL A 213 -3.45 -11.08 3.25
C VAL A 213 -4.22 -10.61 4.47
N GLY A 214 -3.74 -9.54 5.11
CA GLY A 214 -4.47 -8.99 6.26
C GLY A 214 -3.81 -7.75 6.85
N SER A 215 -4.42 -7.25 7.91
CA SER A 215 -3.92 -6.09 8.67
C SER A 215 -3.24 -6.50 9.96
N TYR A 216 -2.16 -5.79 10.31
CA TYR A 216 -1.46 -5.92 11.57
C TYR A 216 -1.00 -4.55 12.07
N TRP A 217 -1.29 -4.24 13.34
CA TRP A 217 -1.11 -2.90 13.90
C TRP A 217 0.36 -2.48 14.03
N ILE A 218 0.68 -1.31 13.48
CA ILE A 218 1.82 -0.48 13.87
C ILE A 218 1.34 0.96 14.11
N ASP A 219 2.11 1.75 14.87
CA ASP A 219 1.78 3.16 15.11
C ASP A 219 2.38 4.06 14.04
N TYR A 220 1.56 4.92 13.45
CA TYR A 220 1.93 5.94 12.47
C TYR A 220 0.99 7.14 12.57
N GLU A 221 1.41 8.27 12.00
CA GLU A 221 0.58 9.46 11.82
C GLU A 221 0.26 9.64 10.32
N SER A 222 -0.98 9.92 10.01
CA SER A 222 -1.44 10.37 8.70
C SER A 222 -2.66 11.27 8.89
N GLN A 223 -2.89 12.21 7.98
CA GLN A 223 -4.03 13.12 8.03
C GLN A 223 -4.61 13.29 6.62
N ASP A 224 -5.92 13.49 6.51
CA ASP A 224 -6.59 13.74 5.21
C ASP A 224 -5.96 14.87 4.41
N SER A 225 -5.52 15.92 5.10
CA SER A 225 -4.87 17.08 4.47
C SER A 225 -3.47 16.77 3.91
N TRP A 226 -2.88 15.62 4.24
CA TRP A 226 -1.56 15.22 3.78
C TRP A 226 -1.59 14.49 2.45
N GLY A 227 -2.71 13.83 2.13
CA GLY A 227 -2.91 13.10 0.88
C GLY A 227 -3.31 13.99 -0.31
N GLY A 228 -3.61 13.36 -1.44
CA GLY A 228 -4.32 13.98 -2.55
C GLY A 228 -3.57 15.03 -3.36
N THR A 229 -2.23 15.05 -3.34
CA THR A 229 -1.43 16.06 -4.08
C THR A 229 -1.59 16.00 -5.61
N ARG A 230 -2.21 14.94 -6.12
CA ARG A 230 -2.49 14.74 -7.56
C ARG A 230 -3.95 14.94 -7.95
N VAL A 231 -4.81 15.29 -6.99
CA VAL A 231 -6.26 15.42 -7.20
C VAL A 231 -6.65 16.87 -6.98
N ASP A 232 -7.04 17.53 -8.05
CA ASP A 232 -7.53 18.94 -8.06
C ASP A 232 -9.02 19.07 -7.73
N GLY A 233 -9.61 18.09 -7.03
CA GLY A 233 -11.03 18.07 -6.64
C GLY A 233 -12.01 17.57 -7.71
N SER A 234 -11.53 17.23 -8.90
CA SER A 234 -12.33 16.54 -9.94
C SER A 234 -11.88 15.09 -10.03
N PRO A 235 -12.79 14.10 -10.09
CA PRO A 235 -12.39 12.73 -10.40
C PRO A 235 -11.78 12.74 -11.80
N ALA A 236 -10.48 12.58 -11.87
CA ALA A 236 -9.79 12.60 -13.13
C ALA A 236 -10.33 11.49 -14.06
N PRO A 237 -10.40 11.69 -15.37
CA PRO A 237 -10.99 10.74 -16.32
C PRO A 237 -10.39 9.32 -16.24
N TRP A 238 -9.19 9.18 -15.76
CA TRP A 238 -8.52 7.91 -15.57
C TRP A 238 -9.00 7.14 -14.33
N LEU A 239 -9.39 7.81 -13.21
CA LEU A 239 -10.03 7.15 -12.08
C LEU A 239 -11.33 6.46 -12.51
N LEU A 240 -12.11 7.10 -13.38
CA LEU A 240 -13.31 6.50 -13.97
C LEU A 240 -13.00 5.25 -14.81
N LYS A 241 -11.86 5.23 -15.53
CA LYS A 241 -11.42 4.03 -16.26
C LYS A 241 -11.06 2.88 -15.34
N SER A 242 -10.35 3.17 -14.26
CA SER A 242 -10.00 2.16 -13.25
C SER A 242 -11.26 1.59 -12.60
N HIS A 243 -12.20 2.43 -12.16
CA HIS A 243 -13.46 1.96 -11.61
C HIS A 243 -14.26 1.06 -12.57
N HIS A 244 -14.38 1.42 -13.85
CA HIS A 244 -15.07 0.56 -14.81
C HIS A 244 -14.37 -0.80 -15.03
N LYS A 245 -13.04 -0.81 -15.01
CA LYS A 245 -12.25 -2.05 -15.13
C LYS A 245 -12.46 -2.96 -13.92
N ILE A 246 -12.48 -2.38 -12.73
CA ILE A 246 -12.73 -3.06 -11.46
C ILE A 246 -14.12 -3.67 -11.43
N GLN A 247 -15.15 -2.90 -11.76
CA GLN A 247 -16.52 -3.39 -11.85
C GLN A 247 -16.59 -4.62 -12.75
N LYS A 248 -16.00 -4.53 -13.94
CA LYS A 248 -15.98 -5.63 -14.89
C LYS A 248 -15.23 -6.86 -14.37
N TYR A 249 -14.13 -6.63 -13.66
CA TYR A 249 -13.32 -7.69 -13.06
C TYR A 249 -14.08 -8.42 -11.95
N PHE A 250 -14.63 -7.73 -10.96
CA PHE A 250 -15.40 -8.33 -9.88
C PHE A 250 -16.67 -9.01 -10.37
N MET A 251 -17.37 -8.44 -11.33
CA MET A 251 -18.53 -9.09 -11.94
C MET A 251 -18.19 -10.40 -12.65
N ASN A 252 -17.00 -10.50 -13.24
CA ASN A 252 -16.54 -11.75 -13.84
C ASN A 252 -16.17 -12.79 -12.76
N VAL A 253 -15.49 -12.37 -11.68
CA VAL A 253 -15.13 -13.24 -10.55
C VAL A 253 -16.37 -13.83 -9.90
N ILE A 254 -17.37 -13.01 -9.63
CA ILE A 254 -18.64 -13.44 -8.99
C ILE A 254 -19.44 -14.40 -9.88
N LYS A 255 -19.38 -14.23 -11.20
CA LYS A 255 -20.09 -15.12 -12.15
C LYS A 255 -19.41 -16.47 -12.34
N THR A 256 -18.15 -16.60 -11.95
CA THR A 256 -17.36 -17.83 -12.14
C THR A 256 -17.09 -18.59 -10.85
N SER A 257 -17.46 -18.05 -9.72
CA SER A 257 -17.42 -18.70 -8.39
C SER A 257 -18.77 -19.27 -8.01
#